data_7c290187610245b2e60e714b4839c33a
#
_entry.id   7c290187610245b2e60e714b4839c33a
#
_cell.length_a   1.000
_cell.length_b   1.000
_cell.length_c   1.000
_cell.angle_alpha   90.00
_cell.angle_beta   90.00
_cell.angle_gamma   90.00
#
_symmetry.space_group_name_H-M   'P 1'
#
loop_
_entity.id
_entity.type
_entity.pdbx_description
1 polymer ?
#
loop_
_entity_poly.entity_id
_entity_poly.type
_entity_poly.pdbx_seq_one_letter_code
_entity_poly.pdbx_strand_id
1 'polypeptide(L)'
;MKVLEILPQKIFKFKCDPDLLKKTLINLEDEDWKDYGKYERMISSDVRLNKNPKYSNLYKWIKKCLMEVKNELNFKCTRLEITQSWANTSQKGISMWSHSHPNSFVSGILSVSYTHLTLPTICSV
;
A
#
# COMPACT_ATOMS: atom_id res chain seq x y z
N MET A 1 13.14 14.12 -35.30
CA MET A 1 13.01 12.98 -34.35
C MET A 1 11.61 13.04 -33.77
N LYS A 2 10.84 11.96 -33.82
CA LYS A 2 9.53 11.85 -33.18
C LYS A 2 9.69 11.02 -31.93
N VAL A 3 9.41 11.59 -30.77
CA VAL A 3 9.42 10.86 -29.49
C VAL A 3 8.02 10.28 -29.30
N LEU A 4 7.93 8.98 -29.07
CA LEU A 4 6.70 8.29 -28.71
C LEU A 4 6.82 7.90 -27.24
N GLU A 5 5.94 8.42 -26.39
CA GLU A 5 5.77 7.95 -25.04
C GLU A 5 4.86 6.72 -25.07
N ILE A 6 5.45 5.56 -24.77
CA ILE A 6 4.72 4.30 -24.76
C ILE A 6 4.55 3.90 -23.30
N LEU A 7 3.31 3.82 -22.84
CA LEU A 7 2.91 3.43 -21.48
C LEU A 7 3.45 4.36 -20.37
N PRO A 8 3.02 5.62 -20.29
CA PRO A 8 3.37 6.47 -19.15
C PRO A 8 2.81 5.85 -17.86
N GLN A 9 3.69 5.58 -16.91
CA GLN A 9 3.28 5.09 -15.58
C GLN A 9 2.86 6.29 -14.73
N LYS A 10 1.67 6.22 -14.15
CA LYS A 10 1.16 7.23 -13.22
C LYS A 10 1.35 6.77 -11.78
N ILE A 11 1.83 7.68 -10.94
CA ILE A 11 1.94 7.50 -9.51
C ILE A 11 1.02 8.52 -8.84
N PHE A 12 0.11 8.03 -8.01
CA PHE A 12 -0.82 8.84 -7.25
C PHE A 12 -0.34 8.94 -5.81
N LYS A 13 -0.21 10.17 -5.30
CA LYS A 13 0.17 10.42 -3.91
C LYS A 13 -0.98 11.04 -3.17
N PHE A 14 -1.32 10.47 -2.03
CA PHE A 14 -2.34 10.96 -1.12
C PHE A 14 -1.72 11.25 0.25
N LYS A 15 -2.20 12.29 0.90
CA LYS A 15 -1.82 12.61 2.28
C LYS A 15 -2.89 12.08 3.22
N CYS A 16 -2.50 11.14 4.06
CA CYS A 16 -3.37 10.62 5.10
C CYS A 16 -3.42 11.59 6.29
N ASP A 17 -4.56 11.63 6.95
CA ASP A 17 -4.74 12.39 8.19
C ASP A 17 -3.79 11.86 9.28
N PRO A 18 -3.08 12.75 10.02
CA PRO A 18 -2.12 12.33 11.04
C PRO A 18 -2.73 11.54 12.19
N ASP A 19 -3.97 11.85 12.60
CA ASP A 19 -4.64 11.13 13.69
C ASP A 19 -5.04 9.73 13.24
N LEU A 20 -5.45 9.59 11.99
CA LEU A 20 -5.72 8.29 11.38
C LEU A 20 -4.45 7.44 11.28
N LEU A 21 -3.32 8.03 10.88
CA LEU A 21 -2.02 7.35 10.87
C LEU A 21 -1.60 6.90 12.26
N LYS A 22 -1.73 7.76 13.26
CA LYS A 22 -1.40 7.44 14.66
C LYS A 22 -2.24 6.27 15.18
N LYS A 23 -3.54 6.29 14.96
CA LYS A 23 -4.44 5.18 15.34
C LYS A 23 -4.07 3.88 14.61
N THR A 24 -3.72 3.98 13.34
CA THR A 24 -3.27 2.82 12.56
C THR A 24 -2.00 2.23 13.15
N LEU A 25 -1.03 3.05 13.51
CA LEU A 25 0.23 2.60 14.12
C LEU A 25 -0.03 1.88 15.44
N ILE A 26 -0.85 2.45 16.32
CA ILE A 26 -1.23 1.81 17.59
C ILE A 26 -1.88 0.44 17.35
N ASN A 27 -2.78 0.33 16.38
CA ASN A 27 -3.41 -0.94 16.05
C ASN A 27 -2.41 -1.98 15.51
N LEU A 28 -1.37 -1.53 14.81
CA LEU A 28 -0.33 -2.41 14.28
C LEU A 28 0.60 -2.96 15.37
N GLU A 29 0.75 -2.25 16.50
CA GLU A 29 1.53 -2.74 17.66
C GLU A 29 0.94 -4.02 18.26
N ASP A 30 -0.38 -4.19 18.15
CA ASP A 30 -1.13 -5.35 18.67
C ASP A 30 -1.30 -6.48 17.63
N GLU A 31 -0.71 -6.37 16.45
CA GLU A 31 -0.83 -7.41 15.42
C GLU A 31 0.14 -8.57 15.68
N ASP A 32 -0.28 -9.75 15.25
CA ASP A 32 0.61 -10.90 15.17
C ASP A 32 1.51 -10.78 13.95
N TRP A 33 2.80 -10.95 14.17
CA TRP A 33 3.82 -10.85 13.16
C TRP A 33 4.49 -12.19 12.91
N LYS A 34 4.84 -12.48 11.67
CA LYS A 34 5.61 -13.65 11.28
C LYS A 34 6.80 -13.26 10.42
N ASP A 35 7.86 -14.05 10.52
CA ASP A 35 9.04 -13.87 9.68
C ASP A 35 8.69 -14.02 8.20
N TYR A 36 9.25 -13.12 7.40
CA TYR A 36 9.11 -13.15 5.96
C TYR A 36 10.48 -13.21 5.29
N GLY A 37 10.99 -14.42 5.14
CA GLY A 37 12.26 -14.72 4.48
C GLY A 37 13.50 -14.42 5.33
N LYS A 38 14.68 -14.49 4.71
CA LYS A 38 16.01 -14.43 5.34
C LYS A 38 16.45 -13.02 5.76
N TYR A 39 15.59 -12.00 5.68
CA TYR A 39 16.03 -10.60 5.68
C TYR A 39 15.51 -9.78 6.85
N GLU A 40 15.32 -10.37 8.03
CA GLU A 40 14.87 -9.64 9.22
C GLU A 40 13.63 -8.75 8.97
N ARG A 41 12.76 -9.22 8.10
CA ARG A 41 11.48 -8.61 7.80
C ARG A 41 10.35 -9.41 8.41
N MET A 42 9.35 -8.70 8.87
CA MET A 42 8.14 -9.32 9.39
C MET A 42 6.94 -8.85 8.56
N ILE A 43 6.00 -9.73 8.43
CA ILE A 43 4.70 -9.45 7.82
C ILE A 43 3.60 -9.75 8.84
N SER A 44 2.52 -8.99 8.83
CA SER A 44 1.36 -9.34 9.65
C SER A 44 0.84 -10.72 9.29
N SER A 45 0.48 -11.51 10.30
CA SER A 45 -0.10 -12.84 10.10
C SER A 45 -1.44 -12.76 9.35
N ASP A 46 -2.22 -11.72 9.63
CA ASP A 46 -3.41 -11.39 8.86
C ASP A 46 -3.03 -10.69 7.53
N VAL A 47 -3.38 -11.31 6.41
CA VAL A 47 -3.17 -10.77 5.05
C VAL A 47 -4.45 -10.15 4.47
N ARG A 48 -5.45 -9.95 5.31
CA ARG A 48 -6.72 -9.30 4.98
C ARG A 48 -7.09 -8.21 5.98
N LEU A 49 -6.13 -7.36 6.34
CA LEU A 49 -6.36 -6.24 7.28
C LEU A 49 -7.54 -5.35 6.85
N ASN A 50 -7.84 -5.29 5.55
CA ASN A 50 -9.01 -4.59 5.02
C ASN A 50 -10.36 -5.18 5.48
N LYS A 51 -10.37 -6.40 6.02
CA LYS A 51 -11.57 -7.04 6.61
C LYS A 51 -11.59 -6.94 8.14
N ASN A 52 -10.49 -6.53 8.76
CA ASN A 52 -10.38 -6.39 10.19
C ASN A 52 -11.04 -5.06 10.66
N PRO A 53 -12.03 -5.11 11.55
CA PRO A 53 -12.73 -3.91 12.05
C PRO A 53 -11.82 -2.84 12.67
N LYS A 54 -10.69 -3.23 13.25
CA LYS A 54 -9.70 -2.29 13.80
C LYS A 54 -9.27 -1.22 12.78
N TYR A 55 -9.23 -1.60 11.50
CA TYR A 55 -8.75 -0.74 10.42
C TYR A 55 -9.87 -0.14 9.56
N SER A 56 -11.12 -0.22 10.00
CA SER A 56 -12.27 0.20 9.20
C SER A 56 -12.16 1.65 8.70
N ASN A 57 -11.71 2.58 9.56
CA ASN A 57 -11.55 3.98 9.18
C ASN A 57 -10.42 4.21 8.18
N LEU A 58 -9.31 3.47 8.33
CA LEU A 58 -8.21 3.48 7.38
C LEU A 58 -8.70 3.04 5.99
N TYR A 59 -9.39 1.92 5.93
CA TYR A 59 -9.85 1.37 4.65
C TYR A 59 -11.01 2.15 4.03
N LYS A 60 -11.80 2.88 4.81
CA LYS A 60 -12.73 3.88 4.27
C LYS A 60 -11.99 5.00 3.55
N TRP A 61 -10.90 5.50 4.13
CA TRP A 61 -10.06 6.51 3.50
C TRP A 61 -9.36 5.97 2.24
N ILE A 62 -8.76 4.77 2.31
CA ILE A 62 -8.10 4.13 1.15
C ILE A 62 -9.11 3.94 0.00
N LYS A 63 -10.33 3.51 0.29
CA LYS A 63 -11.39 3.37 -0.73
C LYS A 63 -11.72 4.69 -1.42
N LYS A 64 -11.73 5.81 -0.70
CA LYS A 64 -11.91 7.14 -1.33
C LYS A 64 -10.75 7.43 -2.29
N CYS A 65 -9.50 7.21 -1.86
CA CYS A 65 -8.33 7.38 -2.72
C CYS A 65 -8.42 6.49 -3.98
N LEU A 66 -8.82 5.24 -3.83
CA LEU A 66 -9.00 4.32 -4.96
C LEU A 66 -10.10 4.79 -5.94
N MET A 67 -11.16 5.42 -5.46
CA MET A 67 -12.20 5.98 -6.33
C MET A 67 -11.66 7.17 -7.14
N GLU A 68 -10.80 8.00 -6.56
CA GLU A 68 -10.12 9.08 -7.28
C GLU A 68 -9.19 8.51 -8.36
N VAL A 69 -8.38 7.51 -8.03
CA VAL A 69 -7.53 6.80 -9.00
C VAL A 69 -8.36 6.18 -10.11
N LYS A 70 -9.46 5.50 -9.79
CA LYS A 70 -10.38 4.91 -10.76
C LYS A 70 -10.89 5.94 -11.77
N ASN A 71 -11.30 7.11 -11.25
CA ASN A 71 -11.83 8.18 -12.08
C ASN A 71 -10.74 8.80 -12.98
N GLU A 72 -9.57 9.07 -12.42
CA GLU A 72 -8.42 9.62 -13.17
C GLU A 72 -7.92 8.67 -14.26
N LEU A 73 -7.92 7.36 -14.00
CA LEU A 73 -7.54 6.34 -14.97
C LEU A 73 -8.70 5.93 -15.90
N ASN A 74 -9.88 6.49 -15.68
CA ASN A 74 -11.10 6.20 -16.47
C ASN A 74 -11.42 4.69 -16.55
N PHE A 75 -11.23 3.98 -15.47
CA PHE A 75 -11.59 2.56 -15.41
C PHE A 75 -13.09 2.36 -15.57
N LYS A 76 -13.48 1.54 -16.52
CA LYS A 76 -14.90 1.26 -16.85
C LYS A 76 -15.57 0.23 -15.93
N CYS A 77 -14.91 -0.15 -14.86
CA CYS A 77 -15.49 -1.04 -13.85
C CYS A 77 -16.47 -0.29 -12.93
N THR A 78 -17.44 -1.00 -12.38
CA THR A 78 -18.39 -0.45 -11.42
C THR A 78 -17.75 -0.15 -10.08
N ARG A 79 -16.79 -0.99 -9.65
CA ARG A 79 -16.10 -0.86 -8.38
C ARG A 79 -14.67 -1.39 -8.45
N LEU A 80 -13.82 -0.91 -7.53
CA LEU A 80 -12.53 -1.49 -7.20
C LEU A 80 -12.61 -2.09 -5.79
N GLU A 81 -12.11 -3.29 -5.62
CA GLU A 81 -12.07 -3.97 -4.33
C GLU A 81 -10.63 -4.25 -3.91
N ILE A 82 -10.37 -4.07 -2.62
CA ILE A 82 -9.11 -4.46 -2.02
C ILE A 82 -9.17 -5.96 -1.76
N THR A 83 -8.40 -6.73 -2.51
CA THR A 83 -8.39 -8.20 -2.43
C THR A 83 -7.46 -8.70 -1.35
N GLN A 84 -6.33 -8.03 -1.15
CA GLN A 84 -5.34 -8.34 -0.12
C GLN A 84 -4.79 -7.06 0.49
N SER A 85 -4.44 -7.13 1.76
CA SER A 85 -3.78 -6.04 2.46
C SER A 85 -3.08 -6.59 3.71
N TRP A 86 -1.84 -6.23 3.86
CA TRP A 86 -1.00 -6.64 4.98
C TRP A 86 -0.10 -5.50 5.41
N ALA A 87 0.49 -5.63 6.57
CA ALA A 87 1.52 -4.73 7.05
C ALA A 87 2.90 -5.40 6.97
N ASN A 88 3.91 -4.59 6.72
CA ASN A 88 5.30 -5.01 6.77
C ASN A 88 6.05 -4.15 7.77
N THR A 89 6.98 -4.76 8.50
CA THR A 89 7.99 -4.05 9.27
C THR A 89 9.36 -4.63 8.97
N SER A 90 10.39 -3.79 9.03
CA SER A 90 11.78 -4.19 8.81
C SER A 90 12.69 -3.31 9.65
N GLN A 91 13.88 -3.81 9.94
CA GLN A 91 14.91 -3.01 10.57
C GLN A 91 15.49 -1.98 9.60
N LYS A 92 16.15 -0.95 10.17
CA LYS A 92 16.83 0.08 9.39
C LYS A 92 17.90 -0.55 8.49
N GLY A 93 17.95 -0.11 7.24
CA GLY A 93 18.92 -0.60 6.26
C GLY A 93 18.47 -1.84 5.46
N ILE A 94 17.35 -2.45 5.84
CA ILE A 94 16.79 -3.57 5.06
C ILE A 94 15.97 -3.01 3.90
N SER A 95 16.33 -3.39 2.68
CA SER A 95 15.57 -3.05 1.48
C SER A 95 14.72 -4.21 0.99
N MET A 96 13.64 -3.89 0.32
CA MET A 96 12.83 -4.87 -0.39
C MET A 96 13.28 -4.90 -1.85
N TRP A 97 13.44 -6.09 -2.41
CA TRP A 97 13.70 -6.22 -3.84
C TRP A 97 12.47 -5.82 -4.67
N SER A 98 12.73 -5.45 -5.90
CA SER A 98 11.67 -5.18 -6.88
C SER A 98 10.84 -6.44 -7.11
N HIS A 99 9.52 -6.31 -7.02
CA HIS A 99 8.58 -7.40 -7.25
C HIS A 99 7.28 -6.85 -7.84
N SER A 100 6.49 -7.72 -8.42
CA SER A 100 5.17 -7.39 -8.97
C SER A 100 4.05 -8.07 -8.17
N HIS A 101 2.87 -7.49 -8.25
CA HIS A 101 1.65 -8.06 -7.69
C HIS A 101 0.78 -8.58 -8.85
N PRO A 102 0.90 -9.86 -9.25
CA PRO A 102 0.11 -10.41 -10.34
C PRO A 102 -1.39 -10.32 -10.02
N ASN A 103 -2.19 -10.12 -11.06
CA ASN A 103 -3.64 -9.98 -10.97
C ASN A 103 -4.14 -8.74 -10.19
N SER A 104 -3.29 -7.73 -9.99
CA SER A 104 -3.68 -6.46 -9.38
C SER A 104 -3.72 -5.36 -10.42
N PHE A 105 -4.83 -4.63 -10.51
CA PHE A 105 -4.93 -3.43 -11.35
C PHE A 105 -4.21 -2.23 -10.73
N VAL A 106 -4.24 -2.15 -9.41
CA VAL A 106 -3.60 -1.08 -8.62
C VAL A 106 -2.93 -1.69 -7.42
N SER A 107 -1.73 -1.25 -7.13
CA SER A 107 -1.02 -1.55 -5.89
C SER A 107 -0.75 -0.24 -5.14
N GLY A 108 -0.82 -0.27 -3.83
CA GLY A 108 -0.61 0.92 -3.00
C GLY A 108 0.22 0.61 -1.77
N ILE A 109 0.90 1.62 -1.27
CA ILE A 109 1.69 1.57 -0.04
C ILE A 109 1.29 2.75 0.84
N LEU A 110 1.02 2.49 2.10
CA LEU A 110 0.88 3.48 3.14
C LEU A 110 2.06 3.39 4.09
N SER A 111 2.81 4.48 4.22
CA SER A 111 3.89 4.59 5.20
C SER A 111 3.34 5.18 6.49
N VAL A 112 3.47 4.45 7.59
CA VAL A 112 2.93 4.85 8.91
C VAL A 112 4.00 5.28 9.91
N SER A 113 5.28 5.01 9.65
CA SER A 113 6.39 5.47 10.49
C SER A 113 7.48 6.16 9.69
N TYR A 114 8.04 7.22 10.26
CA TYR A 114 9.09 8.01 9.65
C TYR A 114 10.46 7.66 10.24
N THR A 115 11.11 6.64 9.71
CA THR A 115 12.56 6.55 9.80
C THR A 115 13.09 6.32 8.39
N HIS A 116 13.37 7.45 7.70
CA HIS A 116 14.04 7.49 6.39
C HIS A 116 13.51 6.50 5.34
N LEU A 117 12.31 6.76 4.81
CA LEU A 117 11.87 6.15 3.56
C LEU A 117 12.33 7.04 2.39
N THR A 118 13.48 6.71 1.85
CA THR A 118 13.67 6.90 0.41
C THR A 118 12.77 5.86 -0.25
N LEU A 119 11.66 6.30 -0.82
CA LEU A 119 10.77 5.43 -1.57
C LEU A 119 11.52 4.89 -2.80
N PRO A 120 11.76 3.59 -2.91
CA PRO A 120 11.85 3.01 -4.23
C PRO A 120 10.43 2.97 -4.78
N THR A 121 10.12 3.94 -5.59
CA THR A 121 8.84 4.03 -6.26
C THR A 121 8.82 3.02 -7.39
N ILE A 122 8.23 1.87 -7.18
CA ILE A 122 7.86 0.98 -8.26
C ILE A 122 6.43 0.56 -8.02
N CYS A 123 5.51 1.29 -8.65
CA CYS A 123 4.17 0.79 -8.88
C CYS A 123 4.16 0.13 -10.24
N SER A 124 4.00 -1.16 -10.30
CA SER A 124 3.58 -1.84 -11.53
C SER A 124 2.05 -1.87 -11.55
N VAL A 125 1.49 -1.29 -12.58
CA VAL A 125 0.06 -1.36 -12.90
C VAL A 125 -0.17 -2.61 -13.72
#